data_d6cd61ec7f4d499578024251a9b529d6
#
_entry.id   d6cd61ec7f4d499578024251a9b529d6
#
_cell.length_a   1.000
_cell.length_b   1.000
_cell.length_c   1.000
_cell.angle_alpha   90.00
_cell.angle_beta   90.00
_cell.angle_gamma   90.00
#
_symmetry.space_group_name_H-M   'P 1'
#
loop_
_entity.id
_entity.type
_entity.pdbx_description
1 polymer ?
#
loop_
_entity_poly.entity_id
_entity_poly.type
_entity_poly.pdbx_seq_one_letter_code
_entity_poly.pdbx_strand_id
1 'polypeptide(L)'
;DLAFEMIVSRTTLISDIKKLNDIISSYNLVIKGKPNTGIKVVGLEKDIRIFILENIFNYMYKEDIFDKDDNMFFDETFEKYKIDKQAKAEFFRYLTVSLDRFANGYYLNFEENQYEELLNNYAQPFIKEISDYIENKYKINLSTDEIKFLAICFATMRVPTKINKIRENLKYTEEYTNLVQEILETVVYEYGLEFDTSDIIEEFIYHIYFLMERLKYGVRYNNNMKEKIKEQYPVSYKIAKTASKVINNKYNYIVSEDEISYLAIYFETLLKKIKVQSENLSILLITNSGPAYSKLMINEIESIIVNSQVSAYTTF
;
A
#
# COMPACT_ATOMS: atom_id res chain seq x y z
N ASP A 1 -1.65 4.30 38.13
CA ASP A 1 -2.93 4.46 37.40
C ASP A 1 -2.65 5.26 36.13
N LEU A 2 -2.88 4.64 34.96
CA LEU A 2 -2.56 5.24 33.64
C LEU A 2 -3.21 6.62 33.46
N ALA A 3 -4.44 6.83 33.96
CA ALA A 3 -5.12 8.14 33.88
C ALA A 3 -4.34 9.21 34.69
N PHE A 4 -3.77 8.82 35.80
CA PHE A 4 -2.93 9.72 36.62
C PHE A 4 -1.60 10.03 35.91
N GLU A 5 -0.94 9.03 35.33
CA GLU A 5 0.32 9.22 34.58
C GLU A 5 0.12 10.10 33.33
N MET A 6 -1.03 9.98 32.66
CA MET A 6 -1.38 10.79 31.49
C MET A 6 -2.00 12.15 31.85
N ILE A 7 -2.20 12.44 33.15
CA ILE A 7 -2.80 13.68 33.65
C ILE A 7 -4.19 13.95 33.03
N VAL A 8 -5.01 12.89 32.91
CA VAL A 8 -6.38 12.96 32.38
C VAL A 8 -7.37 12.31 33.33
N SER A 9 -8.67 12.63 33.16
CA SER A 9 -9.74 11.93 33.88
C SER A 9 -9.87 10.47 33.42
N ARG A 10 -10.37 9.59 34.30
CA ARG A 10 -10.69 8.20 33.91
C ARG A 10 -11.72 8.15 32.77
N THR A 11 -12.67 9.07 32.75
CA THR A 11 -13.68 9.17 31.69
C THR A 11 -13.02 9.53 30.36
N THR A 12 -12.08 10.47 30.35
CA THR A 12 -11.31 10.86 29.18
C THR A 12 -10.50 9.66 28.67
N LEU A 13 -9.78 8.98 29.55
CA LEU A 13 -8.99 7.79 29.20
C LEU A 13 -9.86 6.70 28.54
N ILE A 14 -11.03 6.40 29.11
CA ILE A 14 -11.96 5.41 28.54
C ILE A 14 -12.44 5.83 27.15
N SER A 15 -12.75 7.11 26.96
CA SER A 15 -13.15 7.66 25.65
C SER A 15 -12.02 7.53 24.62
N ASP A 16 -10.80 7.82 25.03
CA ASP A 16 -9.63 7.77 24.14
C ASP A 16 -9.26 6.31 23.79
N ILE A 17 -9.36 5.39 24.76
CA ILE A 17 -9.21 3.94 24.48
C ILE A 17 -10.26 3.46 23.47
N LYS A 18 -11.50 3.95 23.55
CA LYS A 18 -12.53 3.60 22.57
C LYS A 18 -12.15 4.07 21.16
N LYS A 19 -11.73 5.34 21.01
CA LYS A 19 -11.27 5.89 19.73
C LYS A 19 -10.05 5.13 19.19
N LEU A 20 -9.09 4.80 20.07
CA LEU A 20 -7.95 4.00 19.69
C LEU A 20 -8.36 2.59 19.20
N ASN A 21 -9.32 1.96 19.87
CA ASN A 21 -9.86 0.67 19.43
C ASN A 21 -10.50 0.75 18.03
N ASP A 22 -11.17 1.85 17.70
CA ASP A 22 -11.72 2.06 16.36
C ASP A 22 -10.59 2.10 15.30
N ILE A 23 -9.45 2.72 15.63
CA ILE A 23 -8.28 2.80 14.75
C ILE A 23 -7.59 1.44 14.62
N ILE A 24 -7.24 0.80 15.76
CA ILE A 24 -6.42 -0.42 15.76
C ILE A 24 -7.20 -1.67 15.36
N SER A 25 -8.55 -1.63 15.40
CA SER A 25 -9.38 -2.73 14.95
C SER A 25 -9.14 -3.10 13.48
N SER A 26 -8.79 -2.13 12.67
CA SER A 26 -8.42 -2.34 11.27
C SER A 26 -7.16 -3.22 11.10
N TYR A 27 -6.32 -3.33 12.14
CA TYR A 27 -5.14 -4.21 12.21
C TYR A 27 -5.43 -5.51 12.98
N ASN A 28 -6.69 -5.86 13.19
CA ASN A 28 -7.11 -7.00 14.03
C ASN A 28 -6.60 -6.91 15.48
N LEU A 29 -6.38 -5.71 15.97
CA LEU A 29 -5.91 -5.43 17.32
C LEU A 29 -7.04 -4.87 18.18
N VAL A 30 -6.96 -5.10 19.48
CA VAL A 30 -7.87 -4.53 20.47
C VAL A 30 -7.15 -4.21 21.78
N ILE A 31 -7.44 -3.07 22.37
CA ILE A 31 -7.01 -2.74 23.74
C ILE A 31 -8.01 -3.34 24.71
N LYS A 32 -7.53 -4.24 25.58
CA LYS A 32 -8.33 -4.84 26.67
C LYS A 32 -7.77 -4.41 28.02
N GLY A 33 -8.67 -3.99 28.90
CA GLY A 33 -8.38 -3.73 30.32
C GLY A 33 -8.97 -4.81 31.20
N LYS A 34 -8.22 -5.18 32.26
CA LYS A 34 -8.76 -6.00 33.35
C LYS A 34 -8.57 -5.25 34.67
N PRO A 35 -9.58 -5.28 35.58
CA PRO A 35 -9.40 -4.73 36.91
C PRO A 35 -8.14 -5.30 37.58
N ASN A 36 -7.33 -4.46 38.19
CA ASN A 36 -6.13 -4.79 38.92
C ASN A 36 -4.96 -5.37 38.10
N THR A 37 -5.10 -5.52 36.77
CA THR A 37 -4.00 -6.04 35.90
C THR A 37 -3.55 -5.04 34.84
N GLY A 38 -4.29 -3.92 34.68
CA GLY A 38 -3.93 -2.88 33.73
C GLY A 38 -4.55 -3.08 32.34
N ILE A 39 -3.95 -2.45 31.35
CA ILE A 39 -4.39 -2.38 29.96
C ILE A 39 -3.34 -3.04 29.08
N LYS A 40 -3.76 -3.81 28.07
CA LYS A 40 -2.85 -4.39 27.09
C LYS A 40 -3.45 -4.39 25.69
N VAL A 41 -2.61 -4.30 24.68
CA VAL A 41 -2.97 -4.59 23.28
C VAL A 41 -3.02 -6.11 23.10
N VAL A 42 -4.05 -6.59 22.44
CA VAL A 42 -4.30 -8.01 22.15
C VAL A 42 -4.50 -8.18 20.66
N GLY A 43 -3.79 -9.14 20.07
CA GLY A 43 -3.83 -9.53 18.67
C GLY A 43 -2.64 -10.42 18.34
N LEU A 44 -2.45 -10.74 17.06
CA LEU A 44 -1.26 -11.47 16.62
C LEU A 44 -0.03 -10.57 16.70
N GLU A 45 1.10 -11.14 17.11
CA GLU A 45 2.35 -10.37 17.23
C GLU A 45 2.77 -9.73 15.89
N LYS A 46 2.53 -10.39 14.76
CA LYS A 46 2.73 -9.83 13.42
C LYS A 46 1.94 -8.53 13.23
N ASP A 47 0.68 -8.53 13.61
CA ASP A 47 -0.21 -7.37 13.42
C ASP A 47 0.20 -6.21 14.36
N ILE A 48 0.67 -6.53 15.57
CA ILE A 48 1.24 -5.55 16.50
C ILE A 48 2.48 -4.88 15.89
N ARG A 49 3.41 -5.68 15.33
CA ARG A 49 4.64 -5.15 14.71
C ARG A 49 4.33 -4.30 13.47
N ILE A 50 3.40 -4.73 12.62
CA ILE A 50 2.97 -3.95 11.46
C ILE A 50 2.33 -2.63 11.92
N PHE A 51 1.49 -2.66 12.95
CA PHE A 51 0.91 -1.44 13.51
C PHE A 51 1.99 -0.47 14.04
N ILE A 52 3.00 -0.98 14.74
CA ILE A 52 4.14 -0.19 15.21
C ILE A 52 4.87 0.47 14.03
N LEU A 53 5.22 -0.32 13.02
CA LEU A 53 5.92 0.14 11.83
C LEU A 53 5.18 1.28 11.10
N GLU A 54 3.88 1.15 10.97
CA GLU A 54 3.09 2.08 10.16
C GLU A 54 2.65 3.34 10.92
N ASN A 55 2.43 3.24 12.24
CA ASN A 55 1.77 4.32 12.97
C ASN A 55 2.64 4.99 14.05
N ILE A 56 3.48 4.24 14.73
CA ILE A 56 4.16 4.75 15.93
C ILE A 56 5.68 4.56 15.91
N PHE A 57 6.26 4.03 14.85
CA PHE A 57 7.70 3.76 14.77
C PHE A 57 8.55 4.97 15.15
N ASN A 58 8.32 6.13 14.54
CA ASN A 58 9.08 7.35 14.77
C ASN A 58 8.90 7.95 16.18
N TYR A 59 7.85 7.54 16.90
CA TYR A 59 7.63 7.93 18.30
C TYR A 59 8.36 7.00 19.27
N MET A 60 8.43 5.70 18.95
CA MET A 60 9.06 4.68 19.80
C MET A 60 10.59 4.65 19.61
N TYR A 61 11.08 4.75 18.39
CA TYR A 61 12.47 4.58 18.02
C TYR A 61 13.05 5.91 17.51
N LYS A 62 13.49 6.75 18.45
CA LYS A 62 14.08 8.08 18.15
C LYS A 62 15.58 8.01 17.89
N GLU A 63 16.24 7.00 18.43
CA GLU A 63 17.67 6.77 18.31
C GLU A 63 17.93 5.45 17.60
N ASP A 64 19.05 5.39 16.90
CA ASP A 64 19.50 4.15 16.27
C ASP A 64 19.89 3.15 17.37
N ILE A 65 19.37 1.94 17.29
CA ILE A 65 19.69 0.85 18.22
C ILE A 65 20.99 0.13 17.83
N PHE A 66 21.51 0.40 16.65
CA PHE A 66 22.69 -0.24 16.08
C PHE A 66 23.94 0.60 16.35
N ASP A 67 25.04 -0.08 16.72
CA ASP A 67 26.32 0.58 16.91
C ASP A 67 27.03 0.86 15.56
N LYS A 68 28.22 1.47 15.65
CA LYS A 68 28.98 1.83 14.44
C LYS A 68 29.42 0.62 13.63
N ASP A 69 29.77 -0.49 14.28
CA ASP A 69 30.22 -1.72 13.61
C ASP A 69 29.05 -2.40 12.90
N ASP A 70 27.86 -2.39 13.51
CA ASP A 70 26.63 -2.86 12.86
C ASP A 70 26.34 -2.07 11.59
N ASN A 71 26.35 -0.75 11.71
CA ASN A 71 26.04 0.12 10.58
C ASN A 71 27.03 -0.06 9.43
N MET A 72 28.32 -0.26 9.73
CA MET A 72 29.33 -0.55 8.73
C MET A 72 29.07 -1.89 8.03
N PHE A 73 28.82 -2.96 8.78
CA PHE A 73 28.48 -4.27 8.23
C PHE A 73 27.23 -4.23 7.36
N PHE A 74 26.20 -3.53 7.83
CA PHE A 74 24.96 -3.38 7.07
C PHE A 74 25.19 -2.62 5.78
N ASP A 75 25.95 -1.53 5.79
CA ASP A 75 26.23 -0.75 4.58
C ASP A 75 26.95 -1.59 3.52
N GLU A 76 27.98 -2.35 3.91
CA GLU A 76 28.69 -3.26 3.02
C GLU A 76 27.76 -4.35 2.45
N THR A 77 26.90 -4.92 3.30
CA THR A 77 25.94 -5.96 2.88
C THR A 77 24.88 -5.39 1.91
N PHE A 78 24.35 -4.18 2.18
CA PHE A 78 23.42 -3.50 1.27
C PHE A 78 24.05 -3.23 -0.10
N GLU A 79 25.30 -2.78 -0.15
CA GLU A 79 26.05 -2.57 -1.39
C GLU A 79 26.28 -3.88 -2.14
N LYS A 80 26.71 -4.93 -1.43
CA LYS A 80 26.94 -6.28 -1.99
C LYS A 80 25.70 -6.81 -2.72
N TYR A 81 24.53 -6.69 -2.12
CA TYR A 81 23.26 -7.15 -2.69
C TYR A 81 22.54 -6.11 -3.55
N LYS A 82 23.12 -4.93 -3.75
CA LYS A 82 22.58 -3.83 -4.56
C LYS A 82 21.18 -3.40 -4.12
N ILE A 83 20.91 -3.45 -2.83
CA ILE A 83 19.65 -2.98 -2.24
C ILE A 83 19.62 -1.46 -2.29
N ASP A 84 18.53 -0.89 -2.77
CA ASP A 84 18.40 0.57 -2.86
C ASP A 84 18.18 1.24 -1.50
N LYS A 85 18.39 2.55 -1.44
CA LYS A 85 18.31 3.32 -0.18
C LYS A 85 16.94 3.28 0.48
N GLN A 86 15.87 3.19 -0.30
CA GLN A 86 14.51 3.16 0.25
C GLN A 86 14.23 1.81 0.88
N ALA A 87 14.56 0.72 0.19
CA ALA A 87 14.44 -0.64 0.72
C ALA A 87 15.33 -0.84 1.96
N LYS A 88 16.54 -0.25 1.96
CA LYS A 88 17.41 -0.22 3.14
C LYS A 88 16.73 0.43 4.33
N ALA A 89 16.21 1.64 4.19
CA ALA A 89 15.56 2.36 5.27
C ALA A 89 14.35 1.61 5.83
N GLU A 90 13.54 1.00 4.95
CA GLU A 90 12.38 0.23 5.37
C GLU A 90 12.80 -1.07 6.07
N PHE A 91 13.80 -1.78 5.56
CA PHE A 91 14.33 -2.99 6.20
C PHE A 91 14.86 -2.72 7.60
N PHE A 92 15.57 -1.59 7.82
CA PHE A 92 16.02 -1.21 9.16
C PHE A 92 14.86 -1.00 10.13
N ARG A 93 13.75 -0.45 9.69
CA ARG A 93 12.56 -0.30 10.53
C ARG A 93 12.02 -1.67 10.95
N TYR A 94 11.92 -2.62 10.00
CA TYR A 94 11.51 -3.99 10.29
C TYR A 94 12.48 -4.68 11.25
N LEU A 95 13.78 -4.57 11.02
CA LEU A 95 14.82 -5.18 11.86
C LEU A 95 14.78 -4.60 13.27
N THR A 96 14.69 -3.28 13.41
CA THR A 96 14.58 -2.59 14.71
C THR A 96 13.39 -3.09 15.52
N VAL A 97 12.19 -3.12 14.92
CA VAL A 97 10.98 -3.60 15.59
C VAL A 97 11.11 -5.09 15.95
N SER A 98 11.65 -5.92 15.04
CA SER A 98 11.85 -7.34 15.29
C SER A 98 12.75 -7.57 16.50
N LEU A 99 13.90 -6.93 16.56
CA LEU A 99 14.87 -7.13 17.64
C LEU A 99 14.37 -6.60 18.99
N ASP A 100 13.72 -5.42 18.99
CA ASP A 100 13.13 -4.86 20.22
C ASP A 100 12.04 -5.79 20.77
N ARG A 101 11.12 -6.23 19.91
CA ARG A 101 10.03 -7.12 20.33
C ARG A 101 10.56 -8.47 20.77
N PHE A 102 11.53 -9.03 20.04
CA PHE A 102 12.18 -10.29 20.39
C PHE A 102 12.91 -10.20 21.74
N ALA A 103 13.69 -9.15 21.98
CA ALA A 103 14.42 -8.93 23.23
C ALA A 103 13.49 -8.78 24.45
N ASN A 104 12.26 -8.26 24.21
CA ASN A 104 11.23 -8.15 25.25
C ASN A 104 10.35 -9.41 25.40
N GLY A 105 10.70 -10.52 24.75
CA GLY A 105 10.00 -11.81 24.89
C GLY A 105 8.71 -11.93 24.09
N TYR A 106 8.49 -11.06 23.12
CA TYR A 106 7.35 -11.13 22.19
C TYR A 106 7.77 -11.82 20.90
N TYR A 107 7.51 -13.10 20.81
CA TYR A 107 7.92 -13.94 19.67
C TYR A 107 6.81 -14.08 18.66
N LEU A 108 7.21 -14.12 17.37
CA LEU A 108 6.33 -14.49 16.29
C LEU A 108 6.03 -15.99 16.36
N ASN A 109 4.81 -16.35 16.02
CA ASN A 109 4.36 -17.73 15.91
C ASN A 109 3.32 -17.81 14.80
N PHE A 110 3.77 -18.19 13.59
CA PHE A 110 2.90 -18.43 12.45
C PHE A 110 2.33 -19.85 12.51
N GLU A 111 1.19 -20.06 11.84
CA GLU A 111 0.64 -21.40 11.67
C GLU A 111 1.61 -22.25 10.82
N GLU A 112 1.51 -23.57 10.96
CA GLU A 112 2.33 -24.51 10.20
C GLU A 112 2.20 -24.25 8.70
N ASN A 113 3.33 -24.14 8.02
CA ASN A 113 3.46 -23.79 6.59
C ASN A 113 2.95 -22.39 6.19
N GLN A 114 2.55 -21.55 7.15
CA GLN A 114 2.15 -20.18 6.83
C GLN A 114 3.36 -19.38 6.35
N TYR A 115 3.20 -18.71 5.19
CA TYR A 115 4.20 -17.84 4.58
C TYR A 115 5.54 -18.52 4.22
N GLU A 116 5.53 -19.82 3.90
CA GLU A 116 6.73 -20.56 3.47
C GLU A 116 7.37 -19.96 2.21
N GLU A 117 6.57 -19.37 1.32
CA GLU A 117 7.06 -18.71 0.12
C GLU A 117 8.03 -17.55 0.41
N LEU A 118 7.94 -16.93 1.58
CA LEU A 118 8.86 -15.87 1.98
C LEU A 118 10.30 -16.36 2.15
N LEU A 119 10.49 -17.64 2.47
CA LEU A 119 11.81 -18.28 2.58
C LEU A 119 12.48 -18.48 1.22
N ASN A 120 11.71 -18.36 0.13
CA ASN A 120 12.21 -18.42 -1.24
C ASN A 120 12.22 -17.04 -1.91
N ASN A 121 12.03 -15.95 -1.15
CA ASN A 121 12.08 -14.59 -1.65
C ASN A 121 13.49 -14.26 -2.18
N TYR A 122 13.56 -13.43 -3.22
CA TYR A 122 14.84 -13.01 -3.84
C TYR A 122 15.80 -12.32 -2.85
N ALA A 123 15.30 -11.72 -1.79
CA ALA A 123 16.10 -11.09 -0.74
C ALA A 123 16.61 -12.09 0.32
N GLN A 124 16.24 -13.36 0.23
CA GLN A 124 16.59 -14.38 1.25
C GLN A 124 18.08 -14.51 1.53
N PRO A 125 19.00 -14.51 0.53
CA PRO A 125 20.42 -14.55 0.81
C PRO A 125 20.91 -13.34 1.61
N PHE A 126 20.37 -12.16 1.35
CA PHE A 126 20.64 -10.93 2.09
C PHE A 126 20.11 -11.01 3.51
N ILE A 127 18.83 -11.41 3.68
CA ILE A 127 18.19 -11.52 4.99
C ILE A 127 18.96 -12.52 5.87
N LYS A 128 19.35 -13.64 5.29
CA LYS A 128 20.14 -14.65 6.00
C LYS A 128 21.49 -14.09 6.48
N GLU A 129 22.24 -13.38 5.64
CA GLU A 129 23.54 -12.83 6.01
C GLU A 129 23.41 -11.81 7.17
N ILE A 130 22.40 -10.94 7.13
CA ILE A 130 22.10 -10.01 8.22
C ILE A 130 21.69 -10.78 9.48
N SER A 131 20.84 -11.79 9.36
CA SER A 131 20.40 -12.59 10.51
C SER A 131 21.55 -13.35 11.16
N ASP A 132 22.40 -14.02 10.36
CA ASP A 132 23.58 -14.73 10.84
C ASP A 132 24.55 -13.78 11.60
N TYR A 133 24.72 -12.55 11.11
CA TYR A 133 25.53 -11.54 11.79
C TYR A 133 24.92 -11.14 13.15
N ILE A 134 23.63 -10.82 13.18
CA ILE A 134 22.89 -10.43 14.39
C ILE A 134 22.94 -11.56 15.42
N GLU A 135 22.65 -12.78 15.03
CA GLU A 135 22.69 -13.96 15.91
C GLU A 135 24.08 -14.16 16.54
N ASN A 136 25.13 -14.03 15.72
CA ASN A 136 26.50 -14.18 16.19
C ASN A 136 26.94 -13.06 17.14
N LYS A 137 26.60 -11.80 16.82
CA LYS A 137 27.01 -10.65 17.61
C LYS A 137 26.25 -10.58 18.94
N TYR A 138 24.94 -10.72 18.91
CA TYR A 138 24.08 -10.55 20.07
C TYR A 138 23.80 -11.85 20.84
N LYS A 139 24.32 -12.99 20.34
CA LYS A 139 24.15 -14.32 20.97
C LYS A 139 22.69 -14.70 21.14
N ILE A 140 21.88 -14.41 20.14
CA ILE A 140 20.47 -14.79 20.03
C ILE A 140 20.28 -15.82 18.94
N ASN A 141 19.10 -16.44 18.87
CA ASN A 141 18.72 -17.35 17.81
C ASN A 141 17.35 -16.92 17.29
N LEU A 142 17.30 -16.41 16.05
CA LEU A 142 16.08 -15.96 15.42
C LEU A 142 15.32 -17.16 14.87
N SER A 143 14.04 -17.28 15.19
CA SER A 143 13.20 -18.32 14.62
C SER A 143 12.97 -18.12 13.13
N THR A 144 12.56 -19.18 12.44
CA THR A 144 12.13 -19.11 11.04
C THR A 144 11.03 -18.06 10.83
N ASP A 145 10.15 -17.87 11.81
CA ASP A 145 9.07 -16.89 11.74
C ASP A 145 9.59 -15.45 11.83
N GLU A 146 10.66 -15.20 12.58
CA GLU A 146 11.35 -13.90 12.57
C GLU A 146 11.98 -13.62 11.19
N ILE A 147 12.59 -14.63 10.57
CA ILE A 147 13.15 -14.52 9.22
C ILE A 147 12.04 -14.25 8.18
N LYS A 148 10.91 -14.96 8.26
CA LYS A 148 9.73 -14.69 7.42
C LYS A 148 9.24 -13.26 7.58
N PHE A 149 9.17 -12.74 8.79
CA PHE A 149 8.73 -11.37 9.03
C PHE A 149 9.67 -10.33 8.39
N LEU A 150 10.98 -10.52 8.48
CA LEU A 150 11.94 -9.65 7.79
C LEU A 150 11.76 -9.70 6.27
N ALA A 151 11.40 -10.87 5.72
CA ALA A 151 11.15 -11.02 4.29
C ALA A 151 9.86 -10.32 3.83
N ILE A 152 8.87 -10.09 4.70
CA ILE A 152 7.65 -9.32 4.39
C ILE A 152 8.02 -7.92 3.88
N CYS A 153 9.05 -7.29 4.44
CA CYS A 153 9.53 -5.98 3.98
C CYS A 153 9.75 -5.95 2.45
N PHE A 154 10.45 -6.95 1.93
CA PHE A 154 10.77 -7.03 0.50
C PHE A 154 9.60 -7.52 -0.37
N ALA A 155 8.74 -8.38 0.18
CA ALA A 155 7.55 -8.85 -0.51
C ALA A 155 6.49 -7.75 -0.70
N THR A 156 6.47 -6.75 0.19
CA THR A 156 5.40 -5.72 0.24
C THR A 156 5.85 -4.33 -0.18
N MET A 157 7.11 -4.15 -0.60
CA MET A 157 7.65 -2.85 -0.98
C MET A 157 6.85 -2.17 -2.09
N ARG A 158 7.01 -0.87 -2.23
CA ARG A 158 6.48 -0.14 -3.39
C ARG A 158 7.27 -0.48 -4.65
N VAL A 159 6.60 -0.41 -5.80
CA VAL A 159 7.27 -0.57 -7.11
C VAL A 159 8.41 0.44 -7.21
N PRO A 160 9.67 -0.02 -7.30
CA PRO A 160 10.80 0.90 -7.47
C PRO A 160 10.73 1.61 -8.82
N THR A 161 11.20 2.84 -8.86
CA THR A 161 11.27 3.67 -10.07
C THR A 161 12.14 3.08 -11.20
N LYS A 162 12.97 2.06 -10.90
CA LYS A 162 13.81 1.35 -11.87
C LYS A 162 13.43 -0.12 -11.95
N ILE A 163 12.37 -0.43 -12.66
CA ILE A 163 11.81 -1.77 -12.87
C ILE A 163 12.85 -2.75 -13.44
N ASN A 164 13.78 -2.31 -14.26
CA ASN A 164 14.80 -3.17 -14.86
C ASN A 164 15.61 -4.00 -13.85
N LYS A 165 15.78 -3.51 -12.61
CA LYS A 165 16.47 -4.25 -11.54
C LYS A 165 15.57 -5.31 -10.89
N ILE A 166 14.26 -5.11 -10.94
CA ILE A 166 13.29 -6.07 -10.38
C ILE A 166 13.06 -7.21 -11.35
N ARG A 167 13.04 -6.95 -12.67
CA ARG A 167 12.87 -7.98 -13.72
C ARG A 167 13.83 -9.16 -13.57
N GLU A 168 15.06 -8.91 -13.11
CA GLU A 168 16.06 -9.96 -12.93
C GLU A 168 15.74 -10.88 -11.76
N ASN A 169 15.01 -10.40 -10.75
CA ASN A 169 14.83 -11.05 -9.46
C ASN A 169 13.36 -11.40 -9.10
N LEU A 170 12.38 -10.71 -9.70
CA LEU A 170 10.97 -10.95 -9.47
C LEU A 170 10.30 -11.39 -10.78
N LYS A 171 9.98 -12.67 -10.87
CA LYS A 171 9.04 -13.18 -11.87
C LYS A 171 7.64 -13.11 -11.29
N TYR A 172 6.85 -12.13 -11.73
CA TYR A 172 5.42 -12.18 -11.47
C TYR A 172 4.84 -13.44 -12.11
N THR A 173 3.90 -14.06 -11.41
CA THR A 173 3.24 -15.27 -11.89
C THR A 173 2.23 -14.92 -12.99
N GLU A 174 1.90 -15.89 -13.83
CA GLU A 174 0.80 -15.81 -14.79
C GLU A 174 -0.52 -15.38 -14.11
N GLU A 175 -0.70 -15.72 -12.84
CA GLU A 175 -1.82 -15.33 -12.01
C GLU A 175 -2.04 -13.81 -11.97
N TYR A 176 -0.98 -13.01 -11.74
CA TYR A 176 -1.10 -11.55 -11.66
C TYR A 176 -1.31 -10.90 -13.03
N THR A 177 -0.75 -11.49 -14.08
CA THR A 177 -1.04 -11.07 -15.46
C THR A 177 -2.52 -11.28 -15.78
N ASN A 178 -3.06 -12.45 -15.45
CA ASN A 178 -4.46 -12.78 -15.64
C ASN A 178 -5.39 -11.89 -14.79
N LEU A 179 -4.98 -11.54 -13.56
CA LEU A 179 -5.73 -10.61 -12.72
C LEU A 179 -5.80 -9.21 -13.34
N VAL A 180 -4.67 -8.69 -13.84
CA VAL A 180 -4.63 -7.39 -14.52
C VAL A 180 -5.50 -7.41 -15.76
N GLN A 181 -5.45 -8.48 -16.54
CA GLN A 181 -6.30 -8.63 -17.72
C GLN A 181 -7.80 -8.62 -17.34
N GLU A 182 -8.20 -9.39 -16.32
CA GLU A 182 -9.59 -9.42 -15.82
C GLU A 182 -10.04 -8.04 -15.32
N ILE A 183 -9.16 -7.30 -14.63
CA ILE A 183 -9.43 -5.92 -14.21
C ILE A 183 -9.68 -5.02 -15.41
N LEU A 184 -8.80 -5.05 -16.42
CA LEU A 184 -8.92 -4.22 -17.62
C LEU A 184 -10.16 -4.58 -18.43
N GLU A 185 -10.44 -5.86 -18.63
CA GLU A 185 -11.66 -6.33 -19.35
C GLU A 185 -12.95 -5.88 -18.63
N THR A 186 -12.97 -5.96 -17.28
CA THR A 186 -14.11 -5.50 -16.48
C THR A 186 -14.32 -3.99 -16.66
N VAL A 187 -13.23 -3.21 -16.63
CA VAL A 187 -13.29 -1.75 -16.82
C VAL A 187 -13.75 -1.40 -18.25
N VAL A 188 -13.21 -2.09 -19.27
CA VAL A 188 -13.66 -1.93 -20.66
C VAL A 188 -15.16 -2.22 -20.79
N TYR A 189 -15.63 -3.30 -20.18
CA TYR A 189 -17.03 -3.69 -20.21
C TYR A 189 -17.96 -2.67 -19.50
N GLU A 190 -17.55 -2.20 -18.30
CA GLU A 190 -18.39 -1.28 -17.52
C GLU A 190 -18.41 0.16 -18.06
N TYR A 191 -17.30 0.61 -18.68
CA TYR A 191 -17.14 2.02 -19.09
C TYR A 191 -17.08 2.23 -20.60
N GLY A 192 -16.99 1.17 -21.40
CA GLY A 192 -16.85 1.26 -22.85
C GLY A 192 -15.54 1.90 -23.32
N LEU A 193 -14.47 1.76 -22.53
CA LEU A 193 -13.17 2.41 -22.76
C LEU A 193 -12.17 1.40 -23.30
N GLU A 194 -11.52 1.71 -24.42
CA GLU A 194 -10.38 0.94 -24.91
C GLU A 194 -9.07 1.59 -24.47
N PHE A 195 -8.20 0.82 -23.82
CA PHE A 195 -6.92 1.30 -23.32
C PHE A 195 -5.75 0.85 -24.19
N ASP A 196 -4.87 1.78 -24.54
CA ASP A 196 -3.52 1.43 -24.97
C ASP A 196 -2.65 1.24 -23.73
N THR A 197 -2.38 -0.02 -23.40
CA THR A 197 -1.60 -0.41 -22.21
C THR A 197 -0.13 -0.63 -22.51
N SER A 198 0.31 -0.53 -23.78
CA SER A 198 1.65 -0.94 -24.25
C SER A 198 2.81 -0.40 -23.43
N ASP A 199 2.72 0.85 -22.95
CA ASP A 199 3.83 1.51 -22.26
C ASP A 199 3.83 1.30 -20.73
N ILE A 200 2.69 0.92 -20.12
CA ILE A 200 2.55 0.87 -18.66
C ILE A 200 2.06 -0.47 -18.12
N ILE A 201 1.78 -1.43 -19.00
CA ILE A 201 1.18 -2.72 -18.60
C ILE A 201 2.08 -3.45 -17.59
N GLU A 202 3.37 -3.40 -17.80
CA GLU A 202 4.32 -4.08 -16.93
C GLU A 202 4.40 -3.43 -15.55
N GLU A 203 4.48 -2.09 -15.50
CA GLU A 203 4.43 -1.35 -14.24
C GLU A 203 3.12 -1.60 -13.50
N PHE A 204 2.03 -1.72 -14.22
CA PHE A 204 0.73 -2.00 -13.63
C PHE A 204 0.66 -3.43 -13.07
N ILE A 205 1.21 -4.44 -13.77
CA ILE A 205 1.33 -5.81 -13.27
C ILE A 205 2.16 -5.85 -11.98
N TYR A 206 3.32 -5.17 -11.93
CA TYR A 206 4.12 -5.09 -10.71
C TYR A 206 3.39 -4.37 -9.57
N HIS A 207 2.65 -3.31 -9.89
CA HIS A 207 1.84 -2.63 -8.88
C HIS A 207 0.79 -3.56 -8.28
N ILE A 208 0.07 -4.31 -9.12
CA ILE A 208 -0.92 -5.30 -8.67
C ILE A 208 -0.22 -6.41 -7.86
N TYR A 209 0.93 -6.92 -8.31
CA TYR A 209 1.71 -7.89 -7.57
C TYR A 209 1.98 -7.42 -6.13
N PHE A 210 2.61 -6.25 -5.98
CA PHE A 210 2.93 -5.72 -4.65
C PHE A 210 1.69 -5.34 -3.83
N LEU A 211 0.61 -4.89 -4.47
CA LEU A 211 -0.67 -4.67 -3.81
C LEU A 211 -1.21 -5.99 -3.23
N MET A 212 -1.20 -7.07 -4.02
CA MET A 212 -1.69 -8.37 -3.56
C MET A 212 -0.84 -8.92 -2.41
N GLU A 213 0.48 -8.79 -2.49
CA GLU A 213 1.37 -9.18 -1.40
C GLU A 213 1.09 -8.36 -0.12
N ARG A 214 0.87 -7.03 -0.23
CA ARG A 214 0.47 -6.22 0.93
C ARG A 214 -0.84 -6.69 1.55
N LEU A 215 -1.85 -6.96 0.73
CA LEU A 215 -3.13 -7.47 1.20
C LEU A 215 -2.98 -8.82 1.91
N LYS A 216 -2.16 -9.72 1.36
CA LYS A 216 -1.87 -11.04 1.90
C LYS A 216 -1.19 -10.98 3.28
N TYR A 217 -0.19 -10.13 3.43
CA TYR A 217 0.57 -10.00 4.69
C TYR A 217 -0.03 -8.98 5.66
N GLY A 218 -1.07 -8.25 5.26
CA GLY A 218 -1.74 -7.24 6.09
C GLY A 218 -0.96 -5.94 6.25
N VAL A 219 0.01 -5.68 5.38
CA VAL A 219 0.77 -4.42 5.34
C VAL A 219 -0.07 -3.35 4.64
N ARG A 220 -0.04 -2.13 5.17
CA ARG A 220 -0.81 -0.99 4.64
C ARG A 220 0.12 0.14 4.30
N TYR A 221 -0.20 0.83 3.23
CA TYR A 221 0.45 2.10 2.90
C TYR A 221 -0.52 3.25 3.03
N ASN A 222 -0.07 4.30 3.69
CA ASN A 222 -0.79 5.55 3.74
C ASN A 222 -0.44 6.40 2.51
N ASN A 223 -1.46 6.95 1.84
CA ASN A 223 -1.28 7.87 0.73
C ASN A 223 -1.73 9.28 1.12
N ASN A 224 -0.77 10.12 1.48
CA ASN A 224 -1.05 11.51 1.86
C ASN A 224 -1.70 12.34 0.74
N MET A 225 -1.67 11.84 -0.51
CA MET A 225 -2.29 12.49 -1.66
C MET A 225 -3.69 11.95 -1.98
N LYS A 226 -4.21 11.01 -1.20
CA LYS A 226 -5.48 10.31 -1.45
C LYS A 226 -6.63 11.26 -1.74
N GLU A 227 -6.90 12.21 -0.87
CA GLU A 227 -8.01 13.15 -1.04
C GLU A 227 -7.81 14.04 -2.28
N LYS A 228 -6.59 14.52 -2.50
CA LYS A 228 -6.26 15.29 -3.69
C LYS A 228 -6.45 14.51 -4.98
N ILE A 229 -6.06 13.23 -5.00
CA ILE A 229 -6.25 12.34 -6.16
C ILE A 229 -7.73 12.12 -6.43
N LYS A 230 -8.51 11.89 -5.38
CA LYS A 230 -9.97 11.70 -5.48
C LYS A 230 -10.69 12.94 -6.03
N GLU A 231 -10.25 14.14 -5.63
CA GLU A 231 -10.79 15.41 -6.11
C GLU A 231 -10.36 15.73 -7.54
N GLN A 232 -9.08 15.54 -7.86
CA GLN A 232 -8.52 15.90 -9.17
C GLN A 232 -8.85 14.89 -10.27
N TYR A 233 -8.98 13.60 -9.93
CA TYR A 233 -9.18 12.50 -10.88
C TYR A 233 -10.39 11.63 -10.52
N PRO A 234 -11.60 12.22 -10.39
CA PRO A 234 -12.78 11.48 -9.92
C PRO A 234 -13.17 10.32 -10.81
N VAL A 235 -12.98 10.44 -12.13
CA VAL A 235 -13.27 9.35 -13.09
C VAL A 235 -12.32 8.19 -12.90
N SER A 236 -11.00 8.45 -12.87
CA SER A 236 -9.97 7.45 -12.66
C SER A 236 -10.11 6.78 -11.30
N TYR A 237 -10.50 7.55 -10.28
CA TYR A 237 -10.79 7.01 -8.95
C TYR A 237 -12.01 6.07 -8.95
N LYS A 238 -13.06 6.40 -9.70
CA LYS A 238 -14.23 5.54 -9.88
C LYS A 238 -13.86 4.23 -10.59
N ILE A 239 -13.04 4.29 -11.62
CA ILE A 239 -12.52 3.12 -12.35
C ILE A 239 -11.67 2.26 -11.40
N ALA A 240 -10.78 2.87 -10.59
CA ALA A 240 -9.98 2.16 -9.60
C ALA A 240 -10.84 1.43 -8.54
N LYS A 241 -12.01 1.97 -8.19
CA LYS A 241 -13.00 1.27 -7.35
C LYS A 241 -13.57 0.03 -8.04
N THR A 242 -13.78 0.05 -9.34
CA THR A 242 -14.18 -1.17 -10.08
C THR A 242 -13.07 -2.22 -10.04
N ALA A 243 -11.80 -1.82 -10.26
CA ALA A 243 -10.67 -2.72 -10.12
C ALA A 243 -10.58 -3.33 -8.71
N SER A 244 -10.79 -2.54 -7.67
CA SER A 244 -10.81 -3.03 -6.27
C SER A 244 -11.91 -4.06 -6.01
N LYS A 245 -13.08 -3.93 -6.66
CA LYS A 245 -14.16 -4.91 -6.56
C LYS A 245 -13.79 -6.25 -7.21
N VAL A 246 -13.08 -6.24 -8.35
CA VAL A 246 -12.57 -7.47 -8.97
C VAL A 246 -11.66 -8.22 -7.99
N ILE A 247 -10.71 -7.53 -7.36
CA ILE A 247 -9.82 -8.11 -6.36
C ILE A 247 -10.62 -8.67 -5.16
N ASN A 248 -11.57 -7.90 -4.64
CA ASN A 248 -12.39 -8.33 -3.51
C ASN A 248 -13.21 -9.59 -3.85
N ASN A 249 -13.86 -9.62 -5.01
CA ASN A 249 -14.69 -10.74 -5.43
C ASN A 249 -13.89 -12.03 -5.63
N LYS A 250 -12.66 -11.92 -6.12
CA LYS A 250 -11.81 -13.07 -6.45
C LYS A 250 -11.05 -13.61 -5.24
N TYR A 251 -10.53 -12.72 -4.38
CA TYR A 251 -9.62 -13.08 -3.31
C TYR A 251 -10.18 -12.78 -1.90
N ASN A 252 -11.37 -12.17 -1.80
CA ASN A 252 -11.97 -11.72 -0.55
C ASN A 252 -11.08 -10.72 0.24
N TYR A 253 -10.26 -9.93 -0.48
CA TYR A 253 -9.44 -8.88 0.10
C TYR A 253 -10.14 -7.52 -0.01
N ILE A 254 -10.10 -6.74 1.08
CA ILE A 254 -10.61 -5.36 1.10
C ILE A 254 -9.45 -4.42 0.74
N VAL A 255 -9.52 -3.83 -0.44
CA VAL A 255 -8.56 -2.82 -0.89
C VAL A 255 -8.86 -1.48 -0.22
N SER A 256 -7.89 -0.91 0.48
CA SER A 256 -8.07 0.37 1.18
C SER A 256 -8.23 1.56 0.20
N GLU A 257 -8.83 2.66 0.69
CA GLU A 257 -8.94 3.91 -0.09
C GLU A 257 -7.57 4.47 -0.50
N ASP A 258 -6.54 4.22 0.30
CA ASP A 258 -5.15 4.59 -0.01
C ASP A 258 -4.62 3.83 -1.23
N GLU A 259 -4.82 2.52 -1.29
CA GLU A 259 -4.44 1.69 -2.43
C GLU A 259 -5.30 1.99 -3.67
N ILE A 260 -6.59 2.23 -3.51
CA ILE A 260 -7.47 2.67 -4.60
C ILE A 260 -6.96 3.96 -5.22
N SER A 261 -6.46 4.89 -4.41
CA SER A 261 -5.91 6.14 -4.92
C SER A 261 -4.62 5.94 -5.75
N TYR A 262 -3.79 4.95 -5.42
CA TYR A 262 -2.65 4.57 -6.27
C TYR A 262 -3.09 3.93 -7.57
N LEU A 263 -4.07 3.02 -7.54
CA LEU A 263 -4.66 2.45 -8.76
C LEU A 263 -5.25 3.54 -9.67
N ALA A 264 -5.87 4.57 -9.08
CA ALA A 264 -6.43 5.69 -9.83
C ALA A 264 -5.37 6.43 -10.67
N ILE A 265 -4.13 6.54 -10.21
CA ILE A 265 -3.04 7.15 -10.99
C ILE A 265 -2.70 6.33 -12.22
N TYR A 266 -2.70 5.00 -12.14
CA TYR A 266 -2.51 4.14 -13.32
C TYR A 266 -3.65 4.32 -14.32
N PHE A 267 -4.91 4.32 -13.86
CA PHE A 267 -6.05 4.56 -14.73
C PHE A 267 -6.07 5.98 -15.32
N GLU A 268 -5.63 7.00 -14.58
CA GLU A 268 -5.47 8.35 -15.13
C GLU A 268 -4.45 8.38 -16.27
N THR A 269 -3.33 7.65 -16.10
CA THR A 269 -2.32 7.54 -17.15
C THR A 269 -2.86 6.83 -18.39
N LEU A 270 -3.66 5.78 -18.20
CA LEU A 270 -4.34 5.07 -19.30
C LEU A 270 -5.38 5.94 -20.00
N LEU A 271 -6.20 6.66 -19.23
CA LEU A 271 -7.22 7.55 -19.78
C LEU A 271 -6.62 8.65 -20.67
N LYS A 272 -5.49 9.23 -20.26
CA LYS A 272 -4.77 10.24 -21.08
C LYS A 272 -4.28 9.71 -22.42
N LYS A 273 -4.15 8.40 -22.58
CA LYS A 273 -3.72 7.75 -23.81
C LYS A 273 -4.88 7.26 -24.68
N ILE A 274 -6.12 7.34 -24.19
CA ILE A 274 -7.26 6.98 -25.01
C ILE A 274 -7.22 7.88 -26.24
N LYS A 275 -6.85 7.30 -27.38
CA LYS A 275 -7.08 7.91 -28.69
C LYS A 275 -8.58 7.94 -28.85
N VAL A 276 -9.18 9.11 -28.67
CA VAL A 276 -10.54 9.35 -29.13
C VAL A 276 -10.52 8.94 -30.58
N GLN A 277 -11.07 7.75 -30.90
CA GLN A 277 -11.30 7.39 -32.28
C GLN A 277 -12.13 8.53 -32.84
N SER A 278 -11.72 9.06 -33.97
CA SER A 278 -12.23 10.27 -34.60
C SER A 278 -13.61 10.06 -35.20
N GLU A 279 -14.56 9.60 -34.46
CA GLU A 279 -15.96 9.81 -34.78
C GLU A 279 -16.28 11.21 -34.26
N ASN A 280 -16.67 12.10 -35.19
CA ASN A 280 -17.15 13.44 -34.87
C ASN A 280 -18.34 13.32 -33.91
N LEU A 281 -18.08 13.49 -32.63
CA LEU A 281 -19.09 13.45 -31.61
C LEU A 281 -19.93 14.71 -31.69
N SER A 282 -21.22 14.55 -32.00
CA SER A 282 -22.20 15.65 -31.96
C SER A 282 -22.81 15.70 -30.56
N ILE A 283 -22.49 16.75 -29.80
CA ILE A 283 -22.96 16.96 -28.44
C ILE A 283 -24.02 18.05 -28.43
N LEU A 284 -25.19 17.79 -27.88
CA LEU A 284 -26.21 18.78 -27.62
C LEU A 284 -26.16 19.26 -26.18
N LEU A 285 -25.78 20.51 -25.97
CA LEU A 285 -25.84 21.18 -24.67
C LEU A 285 -27.22 21.81 -24.49
N ILE A 286 -28.00 21.33 -23.51
CA ILE A 286 -29.26 21.94 -23.14
C ILE A 286 -29.05 22.76 -21.88
N THR A 287 -29.30 24.06 -21.94
CA THR A 287 -29.08 24.95 -20.81
C THR A 287 -30.14 26.08 -20.75
N ASN A 288 -30.47 26.55 -19.57
CA ASN A 288 -31.24 27.74 -19.33
C ASN A 288 -30.37 29.00 -19.07
N SER A 289 -29.06 28.86 -19.19
CA SER A 289 -28.10 29.95 -18.96
C SER A 289 -27.95 30.81 -20.21
N GLY A 290 -27.58 32.06 -20.01
CA GLY A 290 -27.45 33.02 -21.09
C GLY A 290 -26.35 32.67 -22.12
N PRO A 291 -26.36 33.33 -23.30
CA PRO A 291 -25.49 32.96 -24.44
C PRO A 291 -23.99 32.97 -24.13
N ALA A 292 -23.54 33.87 -23.26
CA ALA A 292 -22.13 33.95 -22.89
C ALA A 292 -21.67 32.73 -22.09
N TYR A 293 -22.51 32.25 -21.17
CA TYR A 293 -22.23 31.06 -20.37
C TYR A 293 -22.31 29.79 -21.23
N SER A 294 -23.30 29.71 -22.10
CA SER A 294 -23.38 28.58 -23.06
C SER A 294 -22.14 28.48 -23.93
N LYS A 295 -21.58 29.62 -24.39
CA LYS A 295 -20.37 29.64 -25.20
C LYS A 295 -19.12 29.22 -24.39
N LEU A 296 -19.05 29.61 -23.12
CA LEU A 296 -17.99 29.16 -22.22
C LEU A 296 -18.03 27.63 -22.05
N MET A 297 -19.22 27.07 -21.77
CA MET A 297 -19.39 25.61 -21.62
C MET A 297 -19.07 24.86 -22.91
N ILE A 298 -19.46 25.38 -24.09
CA ILE A 298 -19.10 24.79 -25.38
C ILE A 298 -17.58 24.70 -25.51
N ASN A 299 -16.87 25.80 -25.26
CA ASN A 299 -15.42 25.84 -25.36
C ASN A 299 -14.74 24.87 -24.37
N GLU A 300 -15.24 24.75 -23.13
CA GLU A 300 -14.75 23.80 -22.15
C GLU A 300 -14.98 22.35 -22.61
N ILE A 301 -16.17 22.02 -23.11
CA ILE A 301 -16.48 20.67 -23.61
C ILE A 301 -15.59 20.32 -24.80
N GLU A 302 -15.45 21.22 -25.78
CA GLU A 302 -14.61 21.01 -26.96
C GLU A 302 -13.11 20.94 -26.62
N SER A 303 -12.67 21.59 -25.54
CA SER A 303 -11.29 21.49 -25.03
C SER A 303 -10.99 20.14 -24.37
N ILE A 304 -12.00 19.50 -23.79
CA ILE A 304 -11.89 18.21 -23.10
C ILE A 304 -12.12 17.04 -24.08
N ILE A 305 -13.10 17.19 -24.98
CA ILE A 305 -13.50 16.14 -25.93
C ILE A 305 -13.00 16.53 -27.33
N VAL A 306 -11.84 16.03 -27.68
CA VAL A 306 -11.24 16.25 -29.01
C VAL A 306 -12.14 15.70 -30.11
N ASN A 307 -12.32 16.44 -31.21
CA ASN A 307 -13.23 16.13 -32.33
C ASN A 307 -14.72 16.11 -31.97
N SER A 308 -15.15 16.85 -30.96
CA SER A 308 -16.57 17.08 -30.69
C SER A 308 -17.09 18.34 -31.39
N GLN A 309 -18.30 18.28 -31.88
CA GLN A 309 -19.06 19.45 -32.30
C GLN A 309 -20.20 19.67 -31.32
N VAL A 310 -20.10 20.76 -30.55
CA VAL A 310 -21.09 21.07 -29.52
C VAL A 310 -22.10 22.10 -30.01
N SER A 311 -23.36 21.75 -29.95
CA SER A 311 -24.48 22.66 -30.25
C SER A 311 -25.24 22.97 -28.96
N ALA A 312 -25.51 24.26 -28.68
CA ALA A 312 -26.33 24.65 -27.55
C ALA A 312 -27.78 24.88 -27.90
N TYR A 313 -28.67 24.36 -27.08
CA TYR A 313 -30.10 24.64 -27.13
C TYR A 313 -30.51 25.32 -25.80
N THR A 314 -31.05 26.56 -25.91
CA THR A 314 -31.46 27.28 -24.73
C THR A 314 -32.97 27.08 -24.52
N THR A 315 -33.34 26.54 -23.38
CA THR A 315 -34.76 26.47 -22.95
C THR A 315 -35.09 27.74 -22.20
N PHE A 316 -36.19 28.36 -22.57
CA PHE A 316 -36.76 29.53 -21.86
C PHE A 316 -37.57 29.09 -20.64
#